data_eb5a84d81600ed770dc7faf581ab4831
#
_entry.id   eb5a84d81600ed770dc7faf581ab4831
#
_cell.length_a   1.000
_cell.length_b   1.000
_cell.length_c   1.000
_cell.angle_alpha   90.00
_cell.angle_beta   90.00
_cell.angle_gamma   90.00
#
_symmetry.space_group_name_H-M   'P 1'
#
loop_
_entity.id
_entity.type
_entity.pdbx_description
1 polymer ?
#
loop_
_entity_poly.entity_id
_entity_poly.type
_entity_poly.pdbx_seq_one_letter_code
_entity_poly.pdbx_strand_id
1 'polypeptide(L)'
;MQKIYFVVVRKIKESFYREAVAEYVKRLSRFAKVEIKELPEGADPEAEKGDILRACKGYVIALAVEGEKLSSEKLARKLQTLTDSGKDITFVIGSSCGLADEVKARADYRLSFSDMTFPHQLMRVILAEQVYRAFMINAGSTYHK
;
A
#
# COMPACT_ATOMS: atom_id res chain seq x y z
N MET A 1 -17.80 -5.47 4.13
CA MET A 1 -16.51 -5.93 3.65
C MET A 1 -15.45 -4.89 3.98
N GLN A 2 -14.29 -5.32 4.44
CA GLN A 2 -13.16 -4.46 4.76
C GLN A 2 -12.76 -3.65 3.54
N LYS A 3 -12.42 -2.38 3.75
CA LYS A 3 -11.92 -1.51 2.69
C LYS A 3 -10.41 -1.36 2.80
N ILE A 4 -9.75 -1.40 1.65
CA ILE A 4 -8.33 -1.18 1.53
C ILE A 4 -8.12 -0.04 0.54
N TYR A 5 -7.41 0.99 0.97
CA TYR A 5 -7.12 2.17 0.18
C TYR A 5 -5.64 2.17 -0.19
N PHE A 6 -5.36 2.35 -1.47
CA PHE A 6 -4.01 2.64 -1.93
C PHE A 6 -3.96 4.13 -2.27
N VAL A 7 -3.35 4.90 -1.39
CA VAL A 7 -3.16 6.34 -1.58
C VAL A 7 -1.78 6.55 -2.19
N VAL A 8 -1.76 6.98 -3.43
CA VAL A 8 -0.54 7.02 -4.23
C VAL A 8 -0.42 8.36 -4.92
N VAL A 9 0.80 8.83 -5.11
CA VAL A 9 1.07 10.10 -5.76
C VAL A 9 1.36 9.84 -7.23
N ARG A 10 0.67 10.57 -8.13
CA ARG A 10 0.81 10.53 -9.57
C ARG A 10 0.14 9.30 -10.22
N LYS A 11 -0.39 9.50 -11.40
CA LYS A 11 -0.97 8.42 -12.21
C LYS A 11 0.13 7.55 -12.82
N ILE A 12 -0.18 6.27 -13.00
CA ILE A 12 0.71 5.37 -13.74
C ILE A 12 0.66 5.72 -15.22
N LYS A 13 1.84 5.93 -15.81
CA LYS A 13 1.96 6.25 -17.24
C LYS A 13 2.02 5.00 -18.12
N GLU A 14 2.76 3.98 -17.70
CA GLU A 14 2.98 2.78 -18.49
C GLU A 14 1.79 1.82 -18.35
N SER A 15 1.25 1.39 -19.51
CA SER A 15 0.11 0.49 -19.54
C SER A 15 0.39 -0.84 -18.87
N PHE A 16 1.62 -1.34 -18.96
CA PHE A 16 1.96 -2.63 -18.34
C PHE A 16 1.89 -2.58 -16.80
N TYR A 17 2.21 -1.44 -16.19
CA TYR A 17 2.02 -1.27 -14.75
C TYR A 17 0.54 -1.17 -14.38
N ARG A 18 -0.23 -0.40 -15.16
CA ARG A 18 -1.68 -0.28 -14.93
C ARG A 18 -2.37 -1.64 -15.01
N GLU A 19 -2.02 -2.41 -16.02
CA GLU A 19 -2.58 -3.75 -16.21
C GLU A 19 -2.23 -4.69 -15.05
N ALA A 20 -0.96 -4.65 -14.60
CA ALA A 20 -0.53 -5.47 -13.49
C ALA A 20 -1.25 -5.10 -12.18
N VAL A 21 -1.36 -3.81 -11.87
CA VAL A 21 -2.11 -3.35 -10.69
C VAL A 21 -3.57 -3.77 -10.79
N ALA A 22 -4.20 -3.56 -11.94
CA ALA A 22 -5.59 -3.91 -12.15
C ALA A 22 -5.84 -5.41 -11.93
N GLU A 23 -4.91 -6.25 -12.37
CA GLU A 23 -5.03 -7.71 -12.18
C GLU A 23 -5.04 -8.08 -10.69
N TYR A 24 -4.13 -7.52 -9.89
CA TYR A 24 -4.08 -7.82 -8.47
C TYR A 24 -5.24 -7.20 -7.69
N VAL A 25 -5.69 -6.02 -8.06
CA VAL A 25 -6.90 -5.41 -7.47
C VAL A 25 -8.11 -6.30 -7.73
N LYS A 26 -8.23 -6.83 -8.95
CA LYS A 26 -9.30 -7.77 -9.29
C LYS A 26 -9.25 -9.02 -8.43
N ARG A 27 -8.07 -9.62 -8.24
CA ARG A 27 -7.89 -10.79 -7.38
C ARG A 27 -8.24 -10.47 -5.92
N LEU A 28 -7.86 -9.28 -5.44
CA LEU A 28 -8.15 -8.82 -4.09
C LEU A 28 -9.64 -8.61 -3.84
N SER A 29 -10.44 -8.37 -4.88
CA SER A 29 -11.86 -8.08 -4.74
C SER A 29 -12.67 -9.20 -4.07
N ARG A 30 -12.14 -10.43 -4.04
CA ARG A 30 -12.73 -11.55 -3.28
C ARG A 30 -12.69 -11.32 -1.77
N PHE A 31 -11.69 -10.58 -1.29
CA PHE A 31 -11.38 -10.47 0.14
C PHE A 31 -11.72 -9.11 0.71
N ALA A 32 -11.65 -8.05 -0.10
CA ALA A 32 -11.79 -6.68 0.36
C ALA A 32 -12.24 -5.78 -0.78
N LYS A 33 -12.82 -4.64 -0.40
CA LYS A 33 -13.12 -3.59 -1.38
C LYS A 33 -11.90 -2.69 -1.49
N VAL A 34 -11.27 -2.66 -2.65
CA VAL A 34 -10.04 -1.91 -2.89
C VAL A 34 -10.36 -0.62 -3.64
N GLU A 35 -9.85 0.49 -3.14
CA GLU A 35 -9.92 1.78 -3.81
C GLU A 35 -8.51 2.33 -3.98
N ILE A 36 -8.19 2.78 -5.19
CA ILE A 36 -6.92 3.45 -5.49
C ILE A 36 -7.19 4.93 -5.62
N LYS A 37 -6.49 5.73 -4.81
CA LYS A 37 -6.58 7.18 -4.85
C LYS A 37 -5.27 7.72 -5.42
N GLU A 38 -5.30 8.14 -6.68
CA GLU A 38 -4.14 8.76 -7.33
C GLU A 38 -4.19 10.26 -7.11
N LEU A 39 -3.20 10.77 -6.38
CA LEU A 39 -3.12 12.19 -6.02
C LEU A 39 -2.17 12.94 -6.95
N PRO A 40 -2.38 14.24 -7.15
CA PRO A 40 -1.47 15.04 -7.98
C PRO A 40 -0.07 15.08 -7.38
N GLU A 41 0.94 15.00 -8.24
CA GLU A 41 2.33 15.21 -7.84
C GLU A 41 2.58 16.68 -7.59
N GLY A 42 3.18 17.01 -6.44
CA GLY A 42 3.61 18.37 -6.12
C GLY A 42 5.10 18.56 -6.43
N ALA A 43 5.60 19.74 -6.11
CA ALA A 43 7.02 20.07 -6.30
C ALA A 43 7.92 19.25 -5.36
N ASP A 44 7.42 18.90 -4.18
CA ASP A 44 8.15 18.15 -3.16
C ASP A 44 7.16 17.47 -2.21
N PRO A 45 7.62 16.61 -1.30
CA PRO A 45 6.73 15.94 -0.34
C PRO A 45 5.90 16.89 0.53
N GLU A 46 6.44 18.07 0.86
CA GLU A 46 5.69 19.07 1.64
C GLU A 46 4.46 19.57 0.89
N ALA A 47 4.57 19.74 -0.43
CA ALA A 47 3.44 20.17 -1.25
C ALA A 47 2.36 19.07 -1.37
N GLU A 48 2.75 17.81 -1.22
CA GLU A 48 1.87 16.65 -1.38
C GLU A 48 1.17 16.23 -0.09
N LYS A 49 1.70 16.60 1.06
CA LYS A 49 1.26 16.07 2.36
C LYS A 49 -0.22 16.31 2.69
N GLY A 50 -0.73 17.47 2.31
CA GLY A 50 -2.12 17.82 2.61
C GLY A 50 -3.13 16.87 1.96
N ASP A 51 -2.95 16.58 0.69
CA ASP A 51 -3.80 15.66 -0.04
C ASP A 51 -3.69 14.23 0.52
N ILE A 52 -2.47 13.81 0.83
CA ILE A 52 -2.23 12.49 1.41
C ILE A 52 -2.93 12.35 2.75
N LEU A 53 -2.73 13.32 3.65
CA LEU A 53 -3.33 13.28 4.99
C LEU A 53 -4.87 13.23 4.93
N ARG A 54 -5.45 14.01 4.02
CA ARG A 54 -6.91 13.99 3.85
C ARG A 54 -7.44 12.67 3.31
N ALA A 55 -6.64 11.95 2.54
CA ALA A 55 -7.04 10.68 1.95
C ALA A 55 -6.87 9.49 2.89
N CYS A 56 -6.10 9.63 3.97
CA CYS A 56 -5.83 8.55 4.91
C CYS A 56 -7.06 8.19 5.73
N LYS A 57 -7.41 6.90 5.79
CA LYS A 57 -8.54 6.37 6.54
C LYS A 57 -8.13 5.09 7.26
N GLY A 58 -8.70 4.89 8.44
CA GLY A 58 -8.45 3.66 9.21
C GLY A 58 -7.01 3.55 9.69
N TYR A 59 -6.49 2.34 9.62
CA TYR A 59 -5.09 2.06 9.99
C TYR A 59 -4.19 2.39 8.80
N VAL A 60 -3.21 3.25 9.02
CA VAL A 60 -2.36 3.77 7.94
C VAL A 60 -0.99 3.12 7.97
N ILE A 61 -0.63 2.49 6.86
CA ILE A 61 0.69 1.90 6.63
C ILE A 61 1.39 2.71 5.55
N ALA A 62 2.46 3.41 5.93
CA ALA A 62 3.25 4.18 4.98
C ALA A 62 4.43 3.34 4.50
N LEU A 63 4.64 3.30 3.18
CA LEU A 63 5.82 2.63 2.62
C LEU A 63 7.00 3.59 2.70
N ALA A 64 8.05 3.15 3.37
CA ALA A 64 9.25 3.95 3.58
C ALA A 64 10.46 3.02 3.69
N VAL A 65 11.56 3.40 3.04
CA VAL A 65 12.79 2.58 3.02
C VAL A 65 13.31 2.36 4.45
N GLU A 66 13.18 3.35 5.31
CA GLU A 66 13.61 3.29 6.71
C GLU A 66 12.59 2.58 7.62
N GLY A 67 11.50 2.07 7.07
CA GLY A 67 10.50 1.34 7.83
C GLY A 67 10.98 -0.04 8.25
N GLU A 68 10.08 -0.74 8.96
CA GLU A 68 10.34 -2.11 9.39
C GLU A 68 10.17 -3.09 8.22
N LYS A 69 11.09 -4.01 8.08
CA LYS A 69 11.01 -5.07 7.06
C LYS A 69 10.26 -6.26 7.62
N LEU A 70 9.29 -6.74 6.87
CA LEU A 70 8.50 -7.92 7.23
C LEU A 70 8.63 -8.98 6.15
N SER A 71 8.58 -10.24 6.56
CA SER A 71 8.35 -11.33 5.61
C SER A 71 6.89 -11.27 5.13
N SER A 72 6.58 -11.94 4.04
CA SER A 72 5.21 -12.04 3.54
C SER A 72 4.28 -12.67 4.60
N GLU A 73 4.77 -13.66 5.34
CA GLU A 73 4.01 -14.31 6.41
C GLU A 73 3.73 -13.36 7.57
N LYS A 74 4.69 -12.53 7.94
CA LYS A 74 4.49 -11.54 9.01
C LYS A 74 3.53 -10.44 8.57
N LEU A 75 3.61 -10.00 7.32
CA LEU A 75 2.64 -9.06 6.78
C LEU A 75 1.23 -9.67 6.82
N ALA A 76 1.10 -10.94 6.41
CA ALA A 76 -0.18 -11.63 6.44
C ALA A 76 -0.77 -11.65 7.85
N ARG A 77 0.04 -11.97 8.88
CA ARG A 77 -0.43 -11.96 10.27
C ARG A 77 -0.88 -10.58 10.72
N LYS A 78 -0.14 -9.54 10.34
CA LYS A 78 -0.51 -8.16 10.66
C LYS A 78 -1.84 -7.77 10.03
N LEU A 79 -2.03 -8.10 8.76
CA LEU A 79 -3.29 -7.80 8.07
C LEU A 79 -4.46 -8.61 8.66
N GLN A 80 -4.22 -9.87 9.06
CA GLN A 80 -5.26 -10.67 9.71
C GLN A 80 -5.72 -10.02 11.02
N THR A 81 -4.79 -9.53 11.83
CA THR A 81 -5.12 -8.83 13.07
C THR A 81 -6.00 -7.60 12.80
N LEU A 82 -5.67 -6.83 11.76
CA LEU A 82 -6.45 -5.66 11.38
C LEU A 82 -7.84 -6.04 10.87
N THR A 83 -7.92 -7.10 10.07
CA THR A 83 -9.19 -7.63 9.58
C THR A 83 -10.07 -8.08 10.74
N ASP A 84 -9.51 -8.82 11.69
CA ASP A 84 -10.24 -9.32 12.86
C ASP A 84 -10.75 -8.17 13.74
N SER A 85 -10.03 -7.06 13.75
CA SER A 85 -10.43 -5.85 14.50
C SER A 85 -11.43 -4.98 13.74
N GLY A 86 -11.81 -5.36 12.53
CA GLY A 86 -12.75 -4.61 11.70
C GLY A 86 -12.22 -3.30 11.17
N LYS A 87 -10.91 -3.14 11.10
CA LYS A 87 -10.30 -1.87 10.65
C LYS A 87 -10.12 -1.85 9.14
N ASP A 88 -10.43 -0.71 8.55
CA ASP A 88 -10.03 -0.41 7.18
C ASP A 88 -8.54 -0.06 7.17
N ILE A 89 -7.88 -0.25 6.04
CA ILE A 89 -6.45 -0.07 5.91
C ILE A 89 -6.15 0.88 4.76
N THR A 90 -5.25 1.84 5.02
CA THR A 90 -4.70 2.70 3.97
C THR A 90 -3.21 2.41 3.83
N PHE A 91 -2.79 2.09 2.60
CA PHE A 91 -1.37 2.03 2.25
C PHE A 91 -1.00 3.30 1.51
N VAL A 92 0.10 3.94 1.90
CA VAL A 92 0.55 5.19 1.30
C VAL A 92 1.86 4.97 0.58
N ILE A 93 1.91 5.34 -0.69
CA ILE A 93 3.13 5.38 -1.50
C ILE A 93 3.33 6.82 -1.97
N GLY A 94 4.44 7.44 -1.57
CA GLY A 94 4.79 8.78 -2.00
C GLY A 94 5.34 8.84 -3.41
N SER A 95 5.75 10.05 -3.80
CA SER A 95 6.47 10.25 -5.06
C SER A 95 7.91 9.76 -4.93
N SER A 96 8.70 9.91 -6.01
CA SER A 96 10.11 9.54 -6.03
C SER A 96 10.94 10.25 -4.94
N CYS A 97 10.46 11.38 -4.44
CA CYS A 97 11.11 12.13 -3.36
C CYS A 97 10.73 11.67 -1.96
N GLY A 98 9.87 10.64 -1.84
CA GLY A 98 9.46 10.09 -0.55
C GLY A 98 8.24 10.78 0.06
N LEU A 99 8.13 10.70 1.38
CA LEU A 99 7.00 11.23 2.15
C LEU A 99 7.47 12.31 3.13
N ALA A 100 6.63 13.33 3.33
CA ALA A 100 6.87 14.34 4.35
C ALA A 100 6.82 13.71 5.75
N ASP A 101 7.56 14.32 6.70
CA ASP A 101 7.61 13.83 8.08
C ASP A 101 6.23 13.76 8.72
N GLU A 102 5.34 14.70 8.41
CA GLU A 102 3.98 14.70 8.95
C GLU A 102 3.16 13.49 8.50
N VAL A 103 3.37 13.05 7.26
CA VAL A 103 2.71 11.84 6.75
C VAL A 103 3.26 10.62 7.48
N LYS A 104 4.56 10.54 7.66
CA LYS A 104 5.20 9.45 8.40
C LYS A 104 4.73 9.42 9.86
N ALA A 105 4.57 10.58 10.46
CA ALA A 105 4.08 10.68 11.84
C ALA A 105 2.60 10.26 11.98
N ARG A 106 1.78 10.54 10.96
CA ARG A 106 0.38 10.12 10.92
C ARG A 106 0.25 8.60 10.76
N ALA A 107 1.19 7.97 10.09
CA ALA A 107 1.13 6.53 9.83
C ALA A 107 1.19 5.75 11.14
N ASP A 108 0.34 4.74 11.25
CA ASP A 108 0.34 3.81 12.38
C ASP A 108 1.49 2.82 12.27
N TYR A 109 2.00 2.64 11.06
CA TYR A 109 3.09 1.71 10.81
C TYR A 109 3.86 2.14 9.57
N ARG A 110 5.17 1.98 9.59
CA ARG A 110 6.05 2.25 8.44
C ARG A 110 6.62 0.92 7.97
N LEU A 111 6.34 0.57 6.73
CA LEU A 111 6.72 -0.71 6.14
C LEU A 111 7.80 -0.49 5.07
N SER A 112 8.88 -1.25 5.15
CA SER A 112 9.91 -1.28 4.12
C SER A 112 9.90 -2.64 3.43
N PHE A 113 9.86 -2.63 2.09
CA PHE A 113 9.98 -3.87 1.32
C PHE A 113 11.45 -4.26 1.15
N SER A 114 12.37 -3.29 1.19
CA SER A 114 13.80 -3.56 0.95
C SER A 114 14.61 -2.30 1.26
N ASP A 115 15.89 -2.48 1.49
CA ASP A 115 16.84 -1.37 1.52
C ASP A 115 17.07 -0.79 0.12
N MET A 116 16.70 -1.54 -0.91
CA MET A 116 16.79 -1.06 -2.28
C MET A 116 15.66 -0.10 -2.59
N THR A 117 15.94 0.85 -3.47
CA THR A 117 14.93 1.78 -3.99
C THR A 117 14.31 1.18 -5.25
N PHE A 118 12.99 1.19 -5.32
CA PHE A 118 12.24 0.75 -6.50
C PHE A 118 11.52 1.95 -7.12
N PRO A 119 11.31 1.94 -8.45
CA PRO A 119 10.43 2.95 -9.04
C PRO A 119 9.07 2.92 -8.34
N HIS A 120 8.52 4.09 -7.99
CA HIS A 120 7.27 4.16 -7.23
C HIS A 120 6.08 3.52 -7.97
N GLN A 121 6.10 3.52 -9.30
CA GLN A 121 5.04 2.87 -10.08
C GLN A 121 5.14 1.34 -10.02
N LEU A 122 6.37 0.79 -10.07
CA LEU A 122 6.58 -0.64 -9.85
C LEU A 122 6.22 -1.02 -8.42
N MET A 123 6.49 -0.16 -7.46
CA MET A 123 6.16 -0.41 -6.06
C MET A 123 4.67 -0.64 -5.85
N ARG A 124 3.80 0.00 -6.63
CA ARG A 124 2.35 -0.24 -6.55
C ARG A 124 2.00 -1.66 -6.94
N VAL A 125 2.68 -2.21 -7.95
CA VAL A 125 2.47 -3.60 -8.37
C VAL A 125 2.93 -4.54 -7.27
N ILE A 126 4.12 -4.30 -6.71
CA ILE A 126 4.67 -5.11 -5.63
C ILE A 126 3.75 -5.08 -4.41
N LEU A 127 3.28 -3.90 -4.03
CA LEU A 127 2.35 -3.75 -2.90
C LEU A 127 1.06 -4.53 -3.14
N ALA A 128 0.43 -4.35 -4.30
CA ALA A 128 -0.82 -5.03 -4.61
C ALA A 128 -0.65 -6.54 -4.58
N GLU A 129 0.45 -7.06 -5.13
CA GLU A 129 0.76 -8.48 -5.10
C GLU A 129 0.97 -8.98 -3.67
N GLN A 130 1.72 -8.25 -2.85
CA GLN A 130 1.98 -8.67 -1.48
C GLN A 130 0.72 -8.62 -0.60
N VAL A 131 -0.15 -7.66 -0.79
CA VAL A 131 -1.44 -7.61 -0.09
C VAL A 131 -2.31 -8.80 -0.52
N TYR A 132 -2.37 -9.09 -1.81
CA TYR A 132 -3.07 -10.27 -2.30
C TYR A 132 -2.49 -11.55 -1.70
N ARG A 133 -1.17 -11.69 -1.72
CA ARG A 133 -0.45 -12.83 -1.14
C ARG A 133 -0.80 -13.00 0.33
N ALA A 134 -0.85 -11.91 1.09
CA ALA A 134 -1.20 -11.94 2.51
C ALA A 134 -2.60 -12.51 2.73
N PHE A 135 -3.59 -12.07 1.96
CA PHE A 135 -4.94 -12.62 2.06
C PHE A 135 -5.00 -14.10 1.64
N MET A 136 -4.22 -14.49 0.65
CA MET A 136 -4.14 -15.90 0.23
C MET A 136 -3.51 -16.77 1.31
N ILE A 137 -2.44 -16.30 1.96
CA ILE A 137 -1.85 -17.00 3.11
C ILE A 137 -2.89 -17.19 4.21
N ASN A 138 -3.61 -16.12 4.55
CA ASN A 138 -4.61 -16.15 5.61
C ASN A 138 -5.80 -17.06 5.27
N ALA A 139 -6.07 -17.26 3.99
CA ALA A 139 -7.12 -18.18 3.52
C ALA A 139 -6.64 -19.64 3.45
N GLY A 140 -5.38 -19.91 3.78
CA GLY A 140 -4.82 -21.27 3.71
C GLY A 140 -4.52 -21.75 2.29
N SER A 141 -4.35 -20.83 1.35
CA SER A 141 -4.08 -21.16 -0.05
C SER A 141 -2.65 -21.63 -0.28
N THR A 142 -2.44 -22.40 -1.34
CA THR A 142 -1.11 -22.84 -1.79
C THR A 142 -0.42 -21.81 -2.69
N TYR A 143 -1.03 -20.65 -2.91
CA TYR A 143 -0.45 -19.59 -3.75
C TYR A 143 0.94 -19.21 -3.30
N HIS A 144 1.12 -19.08 -1.98
CA HIS A 144 2.41 -18.75 -1.37
C HIS A 144 3.20 -20.04 -1.14
N LYS A 145 4.30 -20.19 -1.84
CA LYS A 145 5.17 -21.37 -1.71
C LYS A 145 6.57 -20.98 -1.27
#